data_8c83bda670a4bcc8bdef78da69183638
#
_entry.id   8c83bda670a4bcc8bdef78da69183638
#
_cell.length_a   1.000
_cell.length_b   1.000
_cell.length_c   1.000
_cell.angle_alpha   90.00
_cell.angle_beta   90.00
_cell.angle_gamma   90.00
#
_symmetry.space_group_name_H-M   'P 1'
#
loop_
_entity.id
_entity.type
_entity.pdbx_description
1 polymer ?
#
loop_
_entity_poly.entity_id
_entity_poly.type
_entity_poly.pdbx_seq_one_letter_code
_entity_poly.pdbx_strand_id
1 'polypeptide(L)'
;IVFIVSETWLNDITPERLRGRVIGLYNTMLGLSFAIGPVVLAMTGIQGQLPFLVGIGLMSVAIVPLLLVKSYSPDELDTPTFNIVSFIKVAPLLVIACFVVAFKDMASVGLLPVYGVRSGLSDATAALMLFFAAIGGAVLQFPIGWLGDYFSRVGVMVLCGLVGIAGATVLPFVVTVPWLLFLPLFFWLGF
;
A
#
# COMPACT_ATOMS: atom_id res chain seq x y z
N ILE A 1 8.66 -5.16 10.18
CA ILE A 1 9.48 -4.57 11.26
C ILE A 1 9.98 -3.18 10.84
N VAL A 2 10.68 -3.01 9.71
CA VAL A 2 11.24 -1.71 9.28
C VAL A 2 10.18 -0.62 9.19
N PHE A 3 9.02 -0.90 8.60
CA PHE A 3 7.90 0.06 8.50
C PHE A 3 7.41 0.53 9.87
N ILE A 4 7.19 -0.39 10.81
CA ILE A 4 6.71 -0.07 12.16
C ILE A 4 7.72 0.84 12.87
N VAL A 5 9.01 0.48 12.81
CA VAL A 5 10.08 1.27 13.43
C VAL A 5 10.17 2.67 12.81
N SER A 6 10.07 2.77 11.47
CA SER A 6 10.10 4.06 10.78
C SER A 6 8.91 4.95 11.14
N GLU A 7 7.70 4.38 11.21
CA GLU A 7 6.49 5.11 11.59
C GLU A 7 6.54 5.59 13.04
N THR A 8 6.99 4.74 13.96
CA THR A 8 7.16 5.11 15.37
C THR A 8 8.16 6.24 15.50
N TRP A 9 9.33 6.11 14.88
CA TRP A 9 10.37 7.13 14.92
C TRP A 9 9.92 8.45 14.30
N LEU A 10 9.23 8.42 13.15
CA LEU A 10 8.64 9.60 12.52
C LEU A 10 7.64 10.31 13.44
N ASN A 11 6.81 9.54 14.14
CA ASN A 11 5.85 10.08 15.10
C ASN A 11 6.53 10.78 16.29
N ASP A 12 7.64 10.22 16.77
CA ASP A 12 8.36 10.75 17.93
C ASP A 12 9.11 12.05 17.61
N ILE A 13 9.80 12.09 16.46
CA ILE A 13 10.60 13.28 16.09
C ILE A 13 9.77 14.41 15.51
N THR A 14 8.50 14.15 15.12
CA THR A 14 7.69 15.14 14.41
C THR A 14 6.81 15.92 15.38
N PRO A 15 6.90 17.27 15.40
CA PRO A 15 6.00 18.11 16.18
C PRO A 15 4.53 17.85 15.81
N GLU A 16 3.63 17.88 16.81
CA GLU A 16 2.20 17.57 16.61
C GLU A 16 1.55 18.33 15.45
N ARG A 17 1.92 19.62 15.28
CA ARG A 17 1.40 20.47 14.19
C ARG A 17 1.74 19.99 12.79
N LEU A 18 2.82 19.22 12.62
CA LEU A 18 3.32 18.77 11.31
C LEU A 18 3.13 17.27 11.11
N ARG A 19 2.71 16.54 12.15
CA ARG A 19 2.62 15.07 12.16
C ARG A 19 1.79 14.55 10.99
N GLY A 20 0.61 15.09 10.76
CA GLY A 20 -0.25 14.69 9.64
C GLY A 20 0.40 14.86 8.26
N ARG A 21 1.12 15.99 8.06
CA ARG A 21 1.82 16.26 6.80
C ARG A 21 3.01 15.33 6.57
N VAL A 22 3.79 15.08 7.61
CA VAL A 22 4.98 14.21 7.54
C VAL A 22 4.56 12.76 7.30
N ILE A 23 3.55 12.27 8.03
CA ILE A 23 3.00 10.93 7.81
C ILE A 23 2.37 10.81 6.43
N GLY A 24 1.63 11.82 5.97
CA GLY A 24 1.06 11.85 4.63
C GLY A 24 2.13 11.78 3.54
N LEU A 25 3.23 12.54 3.68
CA LEU A 25 4.36 12.47 2.76
C LEU A 25 5.03 11.08 2.78
N TYR A 26 5.27 10.54 3.97
CA TYR A 26 5.83 9.18 4.13
C TYR A 26 4.97 8.12 3.44
N ASN A 27 3.66 8.14 3.66
CA ASN A 27 2.74 7.20 3.02
C ASN A 27 2.68 7.38 1.50
N THR A 28 2.76 8.62 1.01
CA THR A 28 2.85 8.89 -0.43
C THR A 28 4.12 8.30 -1.02
N MET A 29 5.27 8.46 -0.37
CA MET A 29 6.54 7.88 -0.80
C MET A 29 6.48 6.34 -0.79
N LEU A 30 5.87 5.74 0.23
CA LEU A 30 5.62 4.29 0.26
C LEU A 30 4.76 3.84 -0.91
N GLY A 31 3.63 4.51 -1.15
CA GLY A 31 2.72 4.19 -2.26
C GLY A 31 3.41 4.28 -3.62
N LEU A 32 4.20 5.34 -3.86
CA LEU A 32 5.00 5.49 -5.07
C LEU A 32 6.06 4.39 -5.22
N SER A 33 6.72 4.00 -4.13
CA SER A 33 7.70 2.90 -4.14
C SER A 33 7.05 1.58 -4.51
N PHE A 34 5.87 1.29 -3.97
CA PHE A 34 5.09 0.11 -4.35
C PHE A 34 4.65 0.15 -5.82
N ALA A 35 4.34 1.32 -6.37
CA ALA A 35 3.99 1.46 -7.78
C ALA A 35 5.19 1.25 -8.71
N ILE A 36 6.39 1.70 -8.34
CA ILE A 36 7.61 1.58 -9.16
C ILE A 36 8.07 0.12 -9.28
N GLY A 37 7.93 -0.69 -8.22
CA GLY A 37 8.37 -2.08 -8.21
C GLY A 37 7.87 -2.91 -9.39
N PRO A 38 6.56 -2.98 -9.66
CA PRO A 38 5.99 -3.69 -10.83
C PRO A 38 6.47 -3.14 -12.18
N VAL A 39 6.75 -1.85 -12.29
CA VAL A 39 7.30 -1.25 -13.52
C VAL A 39 8.71 -1.77 -13.78
N VAL A 40 9.55 -1.79 -12.75
CA VAL A 40 10.90 -2.36 -12.84
C VAL A 40 10.81 -3.83 -13.26
N LEU A 41 9.90 -4.61 -12.67
CA LEU A 41 9.69 -6.01 -13.04
C LEU A 41 9.21 -6.17 -14.48
N ALA A 42 8.29 -5.31 -14.95
CA ALA A 42 7.82 -5.31 -16.34
C ALA A 42 8.95 -5.01 -17.34
N MET A 43 9.92 -4.16 -16.97
CA MET A 43 11.07 -3.80 -17.81
C MET A 43 12.18 -4.85 -17.79
N THR A 44 12.44 -5.47 -16.64
CA THR A 44 13.50 -6.48 -16.47
C THR A 44 13.07 -7.88 -16.88
N GLY A 45 11.76 -8.11 -16.98
CA GLY A 45 11.17 -9.43 -17.18
C GLY A 45 11.16 -10.26 -15.89
N ILE A 46 10.44 -11.38 -15.95
CA ILE A 46 10.29 -12.32 -14.80
C ILE A 46 11.29 -13.49 -14.87
N GLN A 47 12.05 -13.59 -15.96
CA GLN A 47 12.98 -14.69 -16.18
C GLN A 47 14.41 -14.28 -15.85
N GLY A 48 15.19 -15.24 -15.31
CA GLY A 48 16.60 -15.05 -15.01
C GLY A 48 16.87 -14.35 -13.67
N GLN A 49 18.11 -13.85 -13.53
CA GLN A 49 18.60 -13.26 -12.27
C GLN A 49 18.47 -11.74 -12.21
N LEU A 50 18.13 -11.09 -13.32
CA LEU A 50 18.16 -9.62 -13.44
C LEU A 50 17.23 -8.93 -12.42
N PRO A 51 15.99 -9.36 -12.19
CA PRO A 51 15.10 -8.74 -11.19
C PRO A 51 15.70 -8.81 -9.77
N PHE A 52 16.35 -9.91 -9.43
CA PHE A 52 17.00 -10.09 -8.12
C PHE A 52 18.23 -9.19 -7.96
N LEU A 53 19.04 -9.05 -9.01
CA LEU A 53 20.21 -8.15 -8.99
C LEU A 53 19.79 -6.68 -8.84
N VAL A 54 18.73 -6.26 -9.51
CA VAL A 54 18.14 -4.93 -9.33
C VAL A 54 17.65 -4.75 -7.89
N GLY A 55 16.98 -5.74 -7.32
CA GLY A 55 16.52 -5.72 -5.92
C GLY A 55 17.68 -5.58 -4.94
N ILE A 56 18.76 -6.35 -5.13
CA ILE A 56 19.98 -6.26 -4.32
C ILE A 56 20.60 -4.86 -4.44
N GLY A 57 20.70 -4.32 -5.65
CA GLY A 57 21.23 -2.98 -5.88
C GLY A 57 20.42 -1.89 -5.14
N LEU A 58 19.10 -1.94 -5.24
CA LEU A 58 18.22 -1.00 -4.55
C LEU A 58 18.34 -1.12 -3.02
N MET A 59 18.40 -2.35 -2.48
CA MET A 59 18.62 -2.57 -1.04
C MET A 59 19.98 -2.04 -0.59
N SER A 60 21.05 -2.23 -1.38
CA SER A 60 22.37 -1.71 -1.07
C SER A 60 22.39 -0.18 -1.04
N VAL A 61 21.71 0.46 -1.99
CA VAL A 61 21.58 1.94 -2.02
C VAL A 61 20.78 2.44 -0.81
N ALA A 62 19.74 1.70 -0.37
CA ALA A 62 18.92 2.09 0.78
C ALA A 62 19.69 2.05 2.12
N ILE A 63 20.76 1.27 2.23
CA ILE A 63 21.61 1.22 3.41
C ILE A 63 22.49 2.50 3.54
N VAL A 64 22.88 3.11 2.44
CA VAL A 64 23.81 4.27 2.44
C VAL A 64 23.29 5.44 3.31
N PRO A 65 22.05 5.95 3.13
CA PRO A 65 21.56 7.03 3.98
C PRO A 65 21.48 6.63 5.45
N LEU A 66 21.17 5.37 5.76
CA LEU A 66 21.12 4.88 7.14
C LEU A 66 22.50 4.89 7.82
N LEU A 67 23.57 4.62 7.08
CA LEU A 67 24.94 4.71 7.59
C LEU A 67 25.39 6.16 7.81
N LEU A 68 24.80 7.11 7.10
CA LEU A 68 25.12 8.54 7.20
C LEU A 68 24.35 9.24 8.32
N VAL A 69 23.25 8.68 8.78
CA VAL A 69 22.50 9.24 9.91
C VAL A 69 23.29 8.99 11.19
N LYS A 70 23.77 10.07 11.83
CA LYS A 70 24.32 10.00 13.18
C LYS A 70 23.24 9.42 14.10
N SER A 71 23.61 8.41 14.88
CA SER A 71 22.73 7.76 15.86
C SER A 71 21.94 8.77 16.67
N TYR A 72 20.69 8.98 16.30
CA TYR A 72 19.70 9.52 17.18
C TYR A 72 19.17 8.33 18.00
N SER A 73 19.62 8.22 19.22
CA SER A 73 19.04 7.26 20.17
C SER A 73 17.74 7.90 20.65
N PRO A 74 16.57 7.34 20.35
CA PRO A 74 15.36 7.79 21.02
C PRO A 74 15.58 7.61 22.51
N ASP A 75 15.28 8.64 23.32
CA ASP A 75 15.18 8.46 24.77
C ASP A 75 14.27 7.26 25.04
N GLU A 76 14.61 6.48 26.07
CA GLU A 76 13.86 5.28 26.43
C GLU A 76 12.37 5.63 26.45
N LEU A 77 11.66 5.15 25.45
CA LEU A 77 10.22 5.33 25.38
C LEU A 77 9.63 4.66 26.60
N ASP A 78 9.01 5.43 27.48
CA ASP A 78 8.05 4.89 28.44
C ASP A 78 7.08 4.02 27.65
N THR A 79 7.34 2.72 27.64
CA THR A 79 6.51 1.77 26.89
C THR A 79 5.17 1.67 27.61
N PRO A 80 4.11 2.34 27.15
CA PRO A 80 2.80 2.12 27.71
C PRO A 80 2.51 0.62 27.55
N THR A 81 2.13 -0.04 28.64
CA THR A 81 1.75 -1.45 28.63
C THR A 81 0.51 -1.62 27.75
N PHE A 82 0.75 -1.79 26.44
CA PHE A 82 -0.32 -2.00 25.47
C PHE A 82 -0.81 -3.44 25.59
N ASN A 83 -2.02 -3.60 26.12
CA ASN A 83 -2.66 -4.89 26.21
C ASN A 83 -3.52 -5.14 24.96
N ILE A 84 -2.98 -5.90 24.01
CA ILE A 84 -3.65 -6.27 22.74
C ILE A 84 -5.03 -6.88 23.00
N VAL A 85 -5.18 -7.71 24.03
CA VAL A 85 -6.45 -8.36 24.38
C VAL A 85 -7.50 -7.33 24.80
N SER A 86 -7.09 -6.30 25.55
CA SER A 86 -7.97 -5.20 25.93
C SER A 86 -8.42 -4.40 24.72
N PHE A 87 -7.51 -4.11 23.77
CA PHE A 87 -7.84 -3.39 22.53
C PHE A 87 -8.85 -4.17 21.67
N ILE A 88 -8.65 -5.49 21.48
CA ILE A 88 -9.60 -6.34 20.73
C ILE A 88 -10.98 -6.33 21.38
N LYS A 89 -11.07 -6.30 22.72
CA LYS A 89 -12.35 -6.26 23.45
C LYS A 89 -13.05 -4.91 23.32
N VAL A 90 -12.30 -3.81 23.26
CA VAL A 90 -12.88 -2.45 23.17
C VAL A 90 -13.34 -2.12 21.75
N ALA A 91 -12.62 -2.58 20.73
CA ALA A 91 -12.91 -2.24 19.34
C ALA A 91 -12.91 -3.48 18.40
N PRO A 92 -13.74 -4.51 18.66
CA PRO A 92 -13.69 -5.75 17.88
C PRO A 92 -14.02 -5.56 16.40
N LEU A 93 -14.97 -4.69 16.08
CA LEU A 93 -15.36 -4.42 14.70
C LEU A 93 -14.24 -3.74 13.90
N LEU A 94 -13.49 -2.85 14.55
CA LEU A 94 -12.34 -2.20 13.91
C LEU A 94 -11.24 -3.22 13.61
N VAL A 95 -10.96 -4.12 14.54
CA VAL A 95 -9.96 -5.19 14.34
C VAL A 95 -10.35 -6.10 13.17
N ILE A 96 -11.64 -6.51 13.10
CA ILE A 96 -12.14 -7.33 12.00
C ILE A 96 -12.04 -6.56 10.67
N ALA A 97 -12.42 -5.29 10.63
CA ALA A 97 -12.33 -4.48 9.44
C ALA A 97 -10.88 -4.34 8.95
N CYS A 98 -9.94 -4.04 9.84
CA CYS A 98 -8.51 -3.98 9.52
C CYS A 98 -7.98 -5.32 9.00
N PHE A 99 -8.40 -6.44 9.62
CA PHE A 99 -8.00 -7.77 9.17
C PHE A 99 -8.50 -8.08 7.76
N VAL A 100 -9.77 -7.79 7.47
CA VAL A 100 -10.38 -8.04 6.15
C VAL A 100 -9.70 -7.19 5.07
N VAL A 101 -9.43 -5.91 5.35
CA VAL A 101 -8.74 -5.02 4.41
C VAL A 101 -7.31 -5.50 4.16
N ALA A 102 -6.55 -5.79 5.21
CA ALA A 102 -5.18 -6.30 5.07
C ALA A 102 -5.14 -7.65 4.31
N PHE A 103 -6.08 -8.54 4.58
CA PHE A 103 -6.21 -9.81 3.86
C PHE A 103 -6.50 -9.58 2.37
N LYS A 104 -7.44 -8.67 2.04
CA LYS A 104 -7.76 -8.30 0.66
C LYS A 104 -6.53 -7.73 -0.05
N ASP A 105 -5.79 -6.84 0.59
CA ASP A 105 -4.60 -6.20 0.00
C ASP A 105 -3.49 -7.23 -0.28
N MET A 106 -3.18 -8.09 0.67
CA MET A 106 -2.15 -9.12 0.50
C MET A 106 -2.54 -10.17 -0.54
N ALA A 107 -3.82 -10.60 -0.54
CA ALA A 107 -4.34 -11.49 -1.56
C ALA A 107 -4.27 -10.85 -2.95
N SER A 108 -4.60 -9.57 -3.07
CA SER A 108 -4.52 -8.84 -4.34
C SER A 108 -3.09 -8.76 -4.87
N VAL A 109 -2.13 -8.40 -4.03
CA VAL A 109 -0.72 -8.33 -4.42
C VAL A 109 -0.21 -9.68 -4.92
N GLY A 110 -0.59 -10.78 -4.25
CA GLY A 110 -0.13 -12.13 -4.61
C GLY A 110 -0.86 -12.73 -5.81
N LEU A 111 -2.17 -12.54 -5.90
CA LEU A 111 -3.00 -13.26 -6.88
C LEU A 111 -3.28 -12.47 -8.16
N LEU A 112 -3.25 -11.15 -8.12
CA LEU A 112 -3.62 -10.32 -9.26
C LEU A 112 -2.73 -10.55 -10.50
N PRO A 113 -1.39 -10.61 -10.41
CA PRO A 113 -0.55 -10.93 -11.57
C PRO A 113 -0.79 -12.35 -12.09
N VAL A 114 -0.98 -13.31 -11.17
CA VAL A 114 -1.26 -14.71 -11.55
C VAL A 114 -2.59 -14.82 -12.29
N TYR A 115 -3.60 -14.09 -11.83
CA TYR A 115 -4.89 -13.98 -12.52
C TYR A 115 -4.72 -13.40 -13.92
N GLY A 116 -3.94 -12.30 -14.06
CA GLY A 116 -3.66 -11.68 -15.35
C GLY A 116 -3.03 -12.64 -16.35
N VAL A 117 -1.96 -13.34 -15.96
CA VAL A 117 -1.29 -14.33 -16.82
C VAL A 117 -2.24 -15.48 -17.18
N ARG A 118 -3.01 -16.02 -16.23
CA ARG A 118 -4.00 -17.07 -16.50
C ARG A 118 -5.14 -16.64 -17.43
N SER A 119 -5.43 -15.34 -17.45
CA SER A 119 -6.42 -14.74 -18.37
C SER A 119 -5.84 -14.41 -19.76
N GLY A 120 -4.59 -14.79 -20.02
CA GLY A 120 -3.94 -14.62 -21.33
C GLY A 120 -3.19 -13.31 -21.52
N LEU A 121 -2.99 -12.52 -20.46
CA LEU A 121 -2.15 -11.32 -20.53
C LEU A 121 -0.66 -11.69 -20.56
N SER A 122 0.16 -10.84 -21.17
CA SER A 122 1.61 -10.97 -21.08
C SER A 122 2.10 -10.72 -19.66
N ASP A 123 3.25 -11.31 -19.29
CA ASP A 123 3.86 -11.14 -17.98
C ASP A 123 4.07 -9.65 -17.63
N ALA A 124 4.48 -8.85 -18.60
CA ALA A 124 4.66 -7.40 -18.43
C ALA A 124 3.32 -6.70 -18.14
N THR A 125 2.25 -7.04 -18.85
CA THR A 125 0.92 -6.45 -18.61
C THR A 125 0.37 -6.89 -17.26
N ALA A 126 0.56 -8.15 -16.87
CA ALA A 126 0.16 -8.66 -15.57
C ALA A 126 0.92 -7.97 -14.42
N ALA A 127 2.20 -7.68 -14.58
CA ALA A 127 2.96 -6.89 -13.61
C ALA A 127 2.44 -5.45 -13.51
N LEU A 128 2.08 -4.83 -14.64
CA LEU A 128 1.50 -3.48 -14.66
C LEU A 128 0.13 -3.40 -13.97
N MET A 129 -0.61 -4.48 -13.82
CA MET A 129 -1.84 -4.50 -13.01
C MET A 129 -1.59 -4.01 -11.59
N LEU A 130 -0.49 -4.42 -10.96
CA LEU A 130 -0.11 -3.96 -9.63
C LEU A 130 0.30 -2.48 -9.62
N PHE A 131 0.96 -2.00 -10.68
CA PHE A 131 1.30 -0.59 -10.81
C PHE A 131 0.05 0.30 -10.80
N PHE A 132 -0.95 0.00 -11.63
CA PHE A 132 -2.18 0.79 -11.69
C PHE A 132 -3.00 0.71 -10.40
N ALA A 133 -3.01 -0.45 -9.76
CA ALA A 133 -3.63 -0.62 -8.45
C ALA A 133 -2.93 0.23 -7.37
N ALA A 134 -1.60 0.23 -7.33
CA ALA A 134 -0.81 1.02 -6.38
C ALA A 134 -0.93 2.53 -6.62
N ILE A 135 -0.94 2.97 -7.89
CA ILE A 135 -1.18 4.37 -8.25
C ILE A 135 -2.59 4.81 -7.83
N GLY A 136 -3.60 3.93 -8.02
CA GLY A 136 -4.95 4.18 -7.52
C GLY A 136 -4.94 4.45 -6.02
N GLY A 137 -4.31 3.58 -5.23
CA GLY A 137 -4.14 3.76 -3.79
C GLY A 137 -3.47 5.08 -3.43
N ALA A 138 -2.35 5.40 -4.08
CA ALA A 138 -1.62 6.63 -3.81
C ALA A 138 -2.39 7.90 -4.16
N VAL A 139 -3.06 7.92 -5.33
CA VAL A 139 -3.79 9.11 -5.83
C VAL A 139 -5.10 9.31 -5.07
N LEU A 140 -5.83 8.22 -4.77
CA LEU A 140 -7.14 8.30 -4.12
C LEU A 140 -7.05 8.56 -2.62
N GLN A 141 -5.89 8.37 -1.98
CA GLN A 141 -5.70 8.68 -0.56
C GLN A 141 -6.04 10.13 -0.23
N PHE A 142 -5.65 11.08 -1.08
CA PHE A 142 -5.93 12.51 -0.83
C PHE A 142 -7.43 12.84 -0.93
N PRO A 143 -8.16 12.48 -2.01
CA PRO A 143 -9.62 12.66 -2.09
C PRO A 143 -10.38 11.96 -0.97
N ILE A 144 -9.98 10.72 -0.60
CA ILE A 144 -10.62 9.96 0.47
C ILE A 144 -10.41 10.63 1.82
N GLY A 145 -9.19 11.09 2.12
CA GLY A 145 -8.89 11.84 3.32
C GLY A 145 -9.72 13.12 3.42
N TRP A 146 -9.81 13.88 2.32
CA TRP A 146 -10.63 15.08 2.23
C TRP A 146 -12.13 14.76 2.44
N LEU A 147 -12.65 13.69 1.83
CA LEU A 147 -14.02 13.24 2.07
C LEU A 147 -14.26 12.90 3.55
N GLY A 148 -13.28 12.27 4.21
CA GLY A 148 -13.33 11.92 5.62
C GLY A 148 -13.40 13.13 6.57
N ASP A 149 -12.93 14.29 6.13
CA ASP A 149 -13.03 15.54 6.89
C ASP A 149 -14.43 16.17 6.81
N TYR A 150 -15.15 15.95 5.71
CA TYR A 150 -16.48 16.53 5.46
C TYR A 150 -17.65 15.59 5.75
N PHE A 151 -17.45 14.29 5.60
CA PHE A 151 -18.45 13.26 5.80
C PHE A 151 -18.14 12.38 7.01
N SER A 152 -19.11 11.59 7.45
CA SER A 152 -18.86 10.63 8.52
C SER A 152 -17.80 9.60 8.09
N ARG A 153 -16.83 9.34 8.96
CA ARG A 153 -15.76 8.37 8.70
C ARG A 153 -16.31 7.00 8.29
N VAL A 154 -17.38 6.55 8.95
CA VAL A 154 -18.05 5.29 8.63
C VAL A 154 -18.66 5.33 7.21
N GLY A 155 -19.31 6.45 6.85
CA GLY A 155 -19.89 6.62 5.50
C GLY A 155 -18.83 6.55 4.40
N VAL A 156 -17.67 7.17 4.62
CA VAL A 156 -16.53 7.11 3.67
C VAL A 156 -16.00 5.68 3.57
N MET A 157 -15.82 4.97 4.69
CA MET A 157 -15.38 3.57 4.67
C MET A 157 -16.36 2.66 3.91
N VAL A 158 -17.68 2.85 4.10
CA VAL A 158 -18.70 2.11 3.36
C VAL A 158 -18.64 2.42 1.87
N LEU A 159 -18.50 3.70 1.50
CA LEU A 159 -18.34 4.12 0.10
C LEU A 159 -17.12 3.45 -0.54
N CYS A 160 -15.96 3.50 0.13
CA CYS A 160 -14.73 2.83 -0.32
C CYS A 160 -14.97 1.33 -0.54
N GLY A 161 -15.63 0.66 0.41
CA GLY A 161 -15.97 -0.76 0.28
C GLY A 161 -16.86 -1.05 -0.93
N LEU A 162 -17.89 -0.22 -1.17
CA LEU A 162 -18.79 -0.38 -2.32
C LEU A 162 -18.07 -0.18 -3.65
N VAL A 163 -17.20 0.83 -3.76
CA VAL A 163 -16.38 1.06 -4.95
C VAL A 163 -15.39 -0.08 -5.17
N GLY A 164 -14.77 -0.58 -4.11
CA GLY A 164 -13.90 -1.76 -4.18
C GLY A 164 -14.63 -3.01 -4.69
N ILE A 165 -15.85 -3.28 -4.19
CA ILE A 165 -16.71 -4.39 -4.66
C ILE A 165 -17.05 -4.19 -6.15
N ALA A 166 -17.45 -2.99 -6.54
CA ALA A 166 -17.75 -2.69 -7.94
C ALA A 166 -16.53 -2.91 -8.85
N GLY A 167 -15.35 -2.45 -8.45
CA GLY A 167 -14.10 -2.71 -9.17
C GLY A 167 -13.79 -4.20 -9.32
N ALA A 168 -13.91 -4.95 -8.23
CA ALA A 168 -13.68 -6.40 -8.24
C ALA A 168 -14.67 -7.16 -9.14
N THR A 169 -15.95 -6.75 -9.17
CA THR A 169 -16.97 -7.39 -10.02
C THR A 169 -16.82 -7.08 -11.49
N VAL A 170 -16.32 -5.90 -11.85
CA VAL A 170 -16.08 -5.49 -13.24
C VAL A 170 -14.81 -6.14 -13.81
N LEU A 171 -13.81 -6.41 -13.00
CA LEU A 171 -12.50 -6.89 -13.42
C LEU A 171 -12.55 -8.12 -14.37
N PRO A 172 -13.32 -9.20 -14.09
CA PRO A 172 -13.37 -10.37 -14.97
C PRO A 172 -13.90 -10.07 -16.38
N PHE A 173 -14.75 -9.07 -16.52
CA PHE A 173 -15.37 -8.71 -17.81
C PHE A 173 -14.45 -7.86 -18.70
N VAL A 174 -13.49 -7.16 -18.10
CA VAL A 174 -12.60 -6.25 -18.83
C VAL A 174 -11.16 -6.74 -18.93
N VAL A 175 -10.84 -7.89 -18.31
CA VAL A 175 -9.48 -8.41 -18.28
C VAL A 175 -8.89 -8.67 -19.67
N THR A 176 -9.72 -8.99 -20.66
CA THR A 176 -9.31 -9.22 -22.05
C THR A 176 -9.09 -7.92 -22.84
N VAL A 177 -9.48 -6.78 -22.29
CA VAL A 177 -9.37 -5.47 -22.95
C VAL A 177 -8.35 -4.62 -22.19
N PRO A 178 -7.06 -4.63 -22.55
CA PRO A 178 -5.97 -4.09 -21.74
C PRO A 178 -6.16 -2.64 -21.29
N TRP A 179 -6.68 -1.78 -22.15
CA TRP A 179 -6.86 -0.37 -21.81
C TRP A 179 -8.03 -0.11 -20.83
N LEU A 180 -9.07 -0.98 -20.82
CA LEU A 180 -10.16 -0.91 -19.84
C LEU A 180 -9.81 -1.57 -18.51
N LEU A 181 -8.90 -2.54 -18.54
CA LEU A 181 -8.48 -3.29 -17.37
C LEU A 181 -7.94 -2.40 -16.24
N PHE A 182 -7.20 -1.36 -16.58
CA PHE A 182 -6.53 -0.51 -15.60
C PHE A 182 -7.49 0.36 -14.78
N LEU A 183 -8.66 0.67 -15.31
CA LEU A 183 -9.64 1.52 -14.63
C LEU A 183 -10.25 0.86 -13.37
N PRO A 184 -10.78 -0.38 -13.41
CA PRO A 184 -11.24 -1.04 -12.19
C PRO A 184 -10.12 -1.33 -11.19
N LEU A 185 -8.90 -1.58 -11.65
CA LEU A 185 -7.74 -1.79 -10.78
C LEU A 185 -7.38 -0.52 -10.01
N PHE A 186 -7.42 0.63 -10.69
CA PHE A 186 -7.18 1.94 -10.07
C PHE A 186 -8.16 2.21 -8.92
N PHE A 187 -9.43 1.84 -9.08
CA PHE A 187 -10.44 2.02 -8.04
C PHE A 187 -10.46 0.90 -7.01
N TRP A 188 -10.15 -0.34 -7.38
CA TRP A 188 -10.26 -1.48 -6.48
C TRP A 188 -9.25 -1.46 -5.31
N LEU A 189 -8.00 -1.14 -5.58
CA LEU A 189 -6.97 -1.00 -4.54
C LEU A 189 -6.83 0.43 -4.02
N GLY A 190 -7.40 1.41 -4.72
CA GLY A 190 -7.41 2.80 -4.29
C GLY A 190 -8.40 3.06 -3.14
N PHE A 191 -9.36 2.18 -2.99
CA PHE A 191 -10.37 2.20 -1.95
C PHE A 191 -10.28 0.95 -1.08
#